data_ff0d45946ff9d73423efc3ac96424c9e
#
_entry.id   ff0d45946ff9d73423efc3ac96424c9e
#
_cell.length_a   1.000
_cell.length_b   1.000
_cell.length_c   1.000
_cell.angle_alpha   90.00
_cell.angle_beta   90.00
_cell.angle_gamma   90.00
#
_symmetry.space_group_name_H-M   'P 1'
#
loop_
_entity.id
_entity.type
_entity.pdbx_description
1 polymer ?
#
loop_
_entity_poly.entity_id
_entity_poly.type
_entity_poly.pdbx_seq_one_letter_code
_entity_poly.pdbx_strand_id
1 'polypeptide(L)'
;MTLLVPLTTLKGVGPSVAARLEERLGVCTVEDLLFHLPYRYQDRTRIVPIGALRPGEEAVIEGEIQASDIKYGKRRSLLCRINDGSGSLLLRFFHFNASQQASLSRGTRLRCYGEVRRGPAMLELVHPEYRRIDESAVTPVEEHLTPLYPTTEGMAQKRLRQLVEQALALLRQGKVTDYLPPELLQEYGLPTLQQALLEVHQPSPETPVTELLEGEHPAQQRLALEELLAHHLSLRQLRHKVQQYAAPPLSPPGRLRQKLVASLPFSLTNAQRRVIKEIDADLARPHPMQR
;
A
#
# COMPACT_ATOMS: atom_id res chain seq x y z
N MET A 1 -9.47 -23.68 -3.18
CA MET A 1 -8.35 -23.73 -2.21
C MET A 1 -8.44 -22.44 -1.41
N THR A 2 -8.68 -22.52 -0.12
CA THR A 2 -8.81 -21.33 0.72
C THR A 2 -7.43 -20.72 0.92
N LEU A 3 -7.25 -19.43 0.70
CA LEU A 3 -5.97 -18.72 0.93
C LEU A 3 -5.65 -18.52 2.42
N LEU A 4 -6.52 -19.03 3.30
CA LEU A 4 -6.33 -19.09 4.76
C LEU A 4 -5.24 -20.12 5.15
N VAL A 5 -4.14 -20.17 4.40
CA VAL A 5 -3.00 -21.01 4.73
C VAL A 5 -1.97 -20.20 5.51
N PRO A 6 -1.26 -20.81 6.48
CA PRO A 6 -0.24 -20.11 7.27
C PRO A 6 0.88 -19.56 6.39
N LEU A 7 1.46 -18.43 6.77
CA LEU A 7 2.60 -17.82 6.07
C LEU A 7 3.81 -18.73 5.96
N THR A 8 3.96 -19.69 6.86
CA THR A 8 5.06 -20.67 6.86
C THR A 8 5.06 -21.60 5.64
N THR A 9 4.00 -21.60 4.83
CA THR A 9 3.95 -22.29 3.53
C THR A 9 4.78 -21.59 2.46
N LEU A 10 5.07 -20.29 2.64
CA LEU A 10 5.87 -19.51 1.71
C LEU A 10 7.36 -19.78 1.93
N LYS A 11 8.12 -19.85 0.83
CA LYS A 11 9.57 -20.05 0.88
C LYS A 11 10.25 -18.90 1.61
N GLY A 12 11.10 -19.22 2.58
CA GLY A 12 11.83 -18.24 3.38
C GLY A 12 11.06 -17.69 4.58
N VAL A 13 9.87 -18.18 4.87
CA VAL A 13 9.11 -17.85 6.09
C VAL A 13 9.21 -18.98 7.10
N GLY A 14 10.18 -18.87 8.01
CA GLY A 14 10.24 -19.71 9.20
C GLY A 14 9.39 -19.15 10.35
N PRO A 15 9.25 -19.90 11.47
CA PRO A 15 8.43 -19.49 12.62
C PRO A 15 8.75 -18.08 13.15
N SER A 16 10.04 -17.71 13.21
CA SER A 16 10.49 -16.39 13.68
C SER A 16 10.05 -15.25 12.74
N VAL A 17 10.02 -15.49 11.44
CA VAL A 17 9.57 -14.47 10.45
C VAL A 17 8.06 -14.36 10.49
N ALA A 18 7.34 -15.50 10.57
CA ALA A 18 5.90 -15.50 10.70
C ALA A 18 5.44 -14.76 11.96
N ALA A 19 6.03 -15.06 13.12
CA ALA A 19 5.72 -14.36 14.36
C ALA A 19 5.96 -12.85 14.28
N ARG A 20 7.01 -12.40 13.58
CA ARG A 20 7.28 -10.96 13.37
C ARG A 20 6.25 -10.30 12.46
N LEU A 21 5.82 -10.99 11.39
CA LEU A 21 4.77 -10.50 10.49
C LEU A 21 3.43 -10.35 11.24
N GLU A 22 3.10 -11.33 12.07
CA GLU A 22 1.91 -11.30 12.92
C GLU A 22 1.98 -10.16 13.95
N GLU A 23 3.05 -10.10 14.75
CA GLU A 23 3.20 -9.11 15.83
C GLU A 23 3.24 -7.67 15.33
N ARG A 24 3.90 -7.44 14.19
CA ARG A 24 4.21 -6.10 13.70
C ARG A 24 3.28 -5.59 12.61
N LEU A 25 2.71 -6.47 11.81
CA LEU A 25 1.84 -6.13 10.68
C LEU A 25 0.45 -6.73 10.78
N GLY A 26 0.19 -7.61 11.77
CA GLY A 26 -1.09 -8.31 11.90
C GLY A 26 -1.33 -9.36 10.80
N VAL A 27 -0.27 -9.80 10.11
CA VAL A 27 -0.35 -10.71 8.95
C VAL A 27 -0.03 -12.12 9.41
N CYS A 28 -1.04 -13.01 9.43
CA CYS A 28 -0.95 -14.40 9.91
C CYS A 28 -1.02 -15.42 8.78
N THR A 29 -1.76 -15.09 7.72
CA THR A 29 -2.07 -16.00 6.59
C THR A 29 -1.60 -15.42 5.26
N VAL A 30 -1.62 -16.25 4.22
CA VAL A 30 -1.36 -15.79 2.83
C VAL A 30 -2.45 -14.80 2.38
N GLU A 31 -3.68 -14.99 2.83
CA GLU A 31 -4.77 -14.06 2.55
C GLU A 31 -4.52 -12.69 3.18
N ASP A 32 -4.13 -12.63 4.46
CA ASP A 32 -3.78 -11.36 5.12
C ASP A 32 -2.64 -10.64 4.37
N LEU A 33 -1.68 -11.41 3.84
CA LEU A 33 -0.58 -10.85 3.07
C LEU A 33 -1.05 -10.24 1.74
N LEU A 34 -2.06 -10.83 1.09
CA LEU A 34 -2.67 -10.28 -0.13
C LEU A 34 -3.52 -9.02 0.16
N PHE A 35 -4.09 -8.90 1.36
CA PHE A 35 -4.78 -7.70 1.81
C PHE A 35 -3.86 -6.68 2.47
N HIS A 36 -2.56 -6.98 2.61
CA HIS A 36 -1.55 -5.99 3.00
C HIS A 36 -1.18 -5.13 1.80
N LEU A 37 -2.04 -4.16 1.49
CA LEU A 37 -1.99 -3.39 0.24
C LEU A 37 -0.81 -2.42 0.17
N PRO A 38 -0.27 -2.16 -1.04
CA PRO A 38 0.71 -1.11 -1.25
C PRO A 38 0.14 0.28 -0.93
N TYR A 39 0.94 1.15 -0.33
CA TYR A 39 0.58 2.54 -0.11
C TYR A 39 1.13 3.50 -1.17
N ARG A 40 2.10 3.03 -1.98
CA ARG A 40 2.76 3.81 -3.03
C ARG A 40 3.33 2.87 -4.10
N TYR A 41 3.53 3.41 -5.31
CA TYR A 41 4.14 2.69 -6.43
C TYR A 41 5.30 3.47 -7.01
N GLN A 42 6.27 2.75 -7.59
CA GLN A 42 7.43 3.30 -8.27
C GLN A 42 7.45 2.79 -9.70
N ASP A 43 7.62 3.71 -10.67
CA ASP A 43 7.80 3.30 -12.06
C ASP A 43 9.25 2.85 -12.28
N ARG A 44 9.44 1.54 -12.38
CA ARG A 44 10.73 0.89 -12.69
C ARG A 44 10.68 0.14 -14.03
N THR A 45 9.69 0.43 -14.84
CA THR A 45 9.40 -0.31 -16.07
C THR A 45 10.19 0.19 -17.27
N ARG A 46 10.78 1.38 -17.18
CA ARG A 46 11.56 1.98 -18.28
C ARG A 46 12.90 2.51 -17.79
N ILE A 47 13.91 2.35 -18.66
CA ILE A 47 15.24 2.90 -18.45
C ILE A 47 15.25 4.32 -19.01
N VAL A 48 15.66 5.28 -18.19
CA VAL A 48 15.76 6.69 -18.60
C VAL A 48 17.23 6.97 -18.95
N PRO A 49 17.51 7.58 -20.12
CA PRO A 49 18.86 8.02 -20.47
C PRO A 49 19.38 9.04 -19.45
N ILE A 50 20.64 8.90 -19.04
CA ILE A 50 21.26 9.77 -18.01
C ILE A 50 21.20 11.25 -18.42
N GLY A 51 21.36 11.53 -19.71
CA GLY A 51 21.28 12.90 -20.25
C GLY A 51 19.88 13.53 -20.20
N ALA A 52 18.81 12.72 -20.00
CA ALA A 52 17.43 13.19 -19.91
C ALA A 52 16.94 13.38 -18.46
N LEU A 53 17.74 13.02 -17.46
CA LEU A 53 17.36 13.05 -16.04
C LEU A 53 17.13 14.47 -15.53
N ARG A 54 16.11 14.62 -14.66
CA ARG A 54 15.82 15.87 -13.97
C ARG A 54 15.92 15.69 -12.46
N PRO A 55 16.42 16.70 -11.72
CA PRO A 55 16.46 16.66 -10.27
C PRO A 55 15.05 16.53 -9.67
N GLY A 56 14.91 15.65 -8.67
CA GLY A 56 13.64 15.37 -7.97
C GLY A 56 12.84 14.20 -8.55
N GLU A 57 13.22 13.67 -9.72
CA GLU A 57 12.59 12.49 -10.31
C GLU A 57 13.21 11.20 -9.75
N GLU A 58 12.41 10.16 -9.60
CA GLU A 58 12.89 8.79 -9.42
C GLU A 58 13.05 8.13 -10.78
N ALA A 59 14.20 7.51 -11.04
CA ALA A 59 14.48 6.91 -12.34
C ALA A 59 15.26 5.60 -12.24
N VAL A 60 14.99 4.71 -13.22
CA VAL A 60 15.89 3.58 -13.52
C VAL A 60 16.86 4.04 -14.59
N ILE A 61 18.14 3.85 -14.34
CA ILE A 61 19.22 4.11 -15.30
C ILE A 61 20.06 2.88 -15.51
N GLU A 62 20.68 2.77 -16.65
CA GLU A 62 21.74 1.82 -16.93
C GLU A 62 22.99 2.55 -17.38
N GLY A 63 24.15 1.97 -17.06
CA GLY A 63 25.40 2.53 -17.54
C GLY A 63 26.58 1.75 -17.02
N GLU A 64 27.77 2.17 -17.47
CA GLU A 64 29.05 1.59 -17.11
C GLU A 64 29.81 2.51 -16.15
N ILE A 65 30.40 1.95 -15.11
CA ILE A 65 31.23 2.69 -14.16
C ILE A 65 32.55 3.10 -14.87
N GLN A 66 32.74 4.42 -15.00
CA GLN A 66 33.98 5.00 -15.59
C GLN A 66 35.05 5.26 -14.54
N ALA A 67 34.65 5.57 -13.30
CA ALA A 67 35.57 5.80 -12.19
C ALA A 67 34.91 5.43 -10.87
N SER A 68 35.71 4.92 -9.92
CA SER A 68 35.24 4.57 -8.57
C SER A 68 36.28 5.01 -7.56
N ASP A 69 35.97 5.99 -6.72
CA ASP A 69 36.91 6.62 -5.80
C ASP A 69 36.30 6.78 -4.40
N ILE A 70 37.17 6.69 -3.38
CA ILE A 70 36.76 7.02 -2.00
C ILE A 70 37.11 8.48 -1.71
N LYS A 71 36.09 9.27 -1.44
CA LYS A 71 36.28 10.65 -0.99
C LYS A 71 36.29 10.72 0.53
N TYR A 72 37.33 11.28 1.07
CA TYR A 72 37.46 11.60 2.48
C TYR A 72 37.06 13.06 2.71
N GLY A 73 36.08 13.28 3.61
CA GLY A 73 35.57 14.58 3.97
C GLY A 73 34.92 14.49 5.35
N LYS A 74 33.92 15.35 5.66
CA LYS A 74 33.13 15.22 6.92
C LYS A 74 32.57 13.82 7.13
N ARG A 75 32.25 13.14 6.03
CA ARG A 75 31.88 11.71 6.01
C ARG A 75 32.58 11.04 4.85
N ARG A 76 33.18 9.86 5.10
CA ARG A 76 33.75 8.99 4.06
C ARG A 76 32.62 8.56 3.12
N SER A 77 32.84 8.66 1.81
CA SER A 77 31.87 8.24 0.80
C SER A 77 32.54 7.57 -0.38
N LEU A 78 31.94 6.50 -0.89
CA LEU A 78 32.30 5.88 -2.16
C LEU A 78 31.54 6.61 -3.27
N LEU A 79 32.25 7.09 -4.27
CA LEU A 79 31.75 7.80 -5.42
C LEU A 79 32.03 7.00 -6.68
N CYS A 80 30.98 6.59 -7.39
CA CYS A 80 31.11 5.89 -8.67
C CYS A 80 30.50 6.76 -9.76
N ARG A 81 31.30 7.15 -10.76
CA ARG A 81 30.80 7.86 -11.94
C ARG A 81 30.33 6.84 -12.97
N ILE A 82 29.06 6.90 -13.31
CA ILE A 82 28.41 6.03 -14.30
C ILE A 82 28.09 6.81 -15.56
N ASN A 83 28.18 6.19 -16.73
CA ASN A 83 27.91 6.79 -18.04
C ASN A 83 27.18 5.78 -18.93
N ASP A 84 26.22 6.24 -19.73
CA ASP A 84 25.44 5.45 -20.69
C ASP A 84 25.62 5.89 -22.14
N GLY A 85 26.56 6.82 -22.40
CA GLY A 85 26.75 7.45 -23.70
C GLY A 85 25.93 8.74 -23.91
N SER A 86 24.80 8.92 -23.22
CA SER A 86 23.97 10.13 -23.26
C SER A 86 24.39 11.17 -22.22
N GLY A 87 24.99 10.72 -21.11
CA GLY A 87 25.40 11.59 -20.02
C GLY A 87 26.18 10.86 -18.93
N SER A 88 26.58 11.59 -17.89
CA SER A 88 27.26 11.05 -16.72
C SER A 88 26.53 11.43 -15.45
N LEU A 89 26.49 10.49 -14.48
CA LEU A 89 25.85 10.62 -13.18
C LEU A 89 26.78 10.10 -12.10
N LEU A 90 26.66 10.61 -10.88
CA LEU A 90 27.42 10.15 -9.72
C LEU A 90 26.56 9.27 -8.82
N LEU A 91 27.02 8.05 -8.52
CA LEU A 91 26.45 7.21 -7.48
C LEU A 91 27.21 7.47 -6.19
N ARG A 92 26.54 7.80 -5.10
CA ARG A 92 27.14 8.11 -3.79
C ARG A 92 26.69 7.16 -2.70
N PHE A 93 27.63 6.52 -2.02
CA PHE A 93 27.38 5.64 -0.89
C PHE A 93 28.15 6.14 0.34
N PHE A 94 27.45 6.52 1.40
CA PHE A 94 28.04 6.93 2.68
C PHE A 94 28.37 5.73 3.58
N HIS A 95 27.63 4.64 3.41
CA HIS A 95 27.83 3.38 4.11
C HIS A 95 28.15 2.31 3.08
N PHE A 96 29.36 1.81 3.09
CA PHE A 96 29.84 0.79 2.16
C PHE A 96 30.91 -0.08 2.83
N ASN A 97 31.00 -1.34 2.41
CA ASN A 97 32.02 -2.28 2.82
C ASN A 97 33.03 -2.54 1.69
N ALA A 98 34.12 -3.26 2.01
CA ALA A 98 35.13 -3.58 1.05
C ALA A 98 34.63 -4.44 -0.13
N SER A 99 33.70 -5.35 0.11
CA SER A 99 33.09 -6.17 -0.93
C SER A 99 32.25 -5.31 -1.90
N GLN A 100 31.49 -4.36 -1.40
CA GLN A 100 30.74 -3.42 -2.24
C GLN A 100 31.68 -2.53 -3.06
N GLN A 101 32.75 -2.01 -2.46
CA GLN A 101 33.75 -1.21 -3.16
C GLN A 101 34.41 -2.03 -4.30
N ALA A 102 34.84 -3.26 -4.02
CA ALA A 102 35.41 -4.14 -5.03
C ALA A 102 34.41 -4.47 -6.15
N SER A 103 33.14 -4.59 -5.80
CA SER A 103 32.07 -4.90 -6.74
C SER A 103 31.70 -3.73 -7.66
N LEU A 104 31.99 -2.49 -7.30
CA LEU A 104 31.69 -1.27 -8.04
C LEU A 104 32.97 -0.71 -8.72
N SER A 105 33.72 -1.58 -9.41
CA SER A 105 34.92 -1.22 -10.12
C SER A 105 34.64 -0.67 -11.53
N ARG A 106 35.61 0.04 -12.09
CA ARG A 106 35.56 0.53 -13.48
C ARG A 106 35.27 -0.62 -14.45
N GLY A 107 34.44 -0.35 -15.46
CA GLY A 107 34.00 -1.33 -16.46
C GLY A 107 32.79 -2.15 -16.03
N THR A 108 32.31 -2.02 -14.77
CA THR A 108 31.13 -2.73 -14.32
C THR A 108 29.88 -2.05 -14.84
N ARG A 109 29.00 -2.78 -15.53
CA ARG A 109 27.67 -2.29 -15.95
C ARG A 109 26.67 -2.50 -14.84
N LEU A 110 25.90 -1.45 -14.57
CA LEU A 110 24.89 -1.42 -13.52
C LEU A 110 23.55 -0.94 -14.07
N ARG A 111 22.48 -1.50 -13.52
CA ARG A 111 21.16 -0.88 -13.51
C ARG A 111 20.92 -0.34 -12.11
N CYS A 112 20.63 0.96 -12.02
CA CYS A 112 20.43 1.67 -10.76
C CYS A 112 19.04 2.27 -10.73
N TYR A 113 18.43 2.30 -9.54
CA TYR A 113 17.19 3.01 -9.30
C TYR A 113 17.35 3.92 -8.07
N GLY A 114 16.83 5.14 -8.18
CA GLY A 114 16.84 6.10 -7.08
C GLY A 114 16.39 7.48 -7.49
N GLU A 115 16.28 8.34 -6.48
CA GLU A 115 15.95 9.75 -6.67
C GLU A 115 17.16 10.52 -7.21
N VAL A 116 16.96 11.23 -8.31
CA VAL A 116 17.96 12.08 -8.95
C VAL A 116 18.09 13.38 -8.18
N ARG A 117 19.29 13.66 -7.64
CA ARG A 117 19.56 14.89 -6.88
C ARG A 117 20.60 15.75 -7.54
N ARG A 118 20.60 17.05 -7.24
CA ARG A 118 21.68 17.94 -7.62
C ARG A 118 22.85 17.72 -6.67
N GLY A 119 23.95 17.18 -7.19
CA GLY A 119 25.23 17.14 -6.51
C GLY A 119 26.04 18.43 -6.72
N PRO A 120 27.20 18.56 -6.07
CA PRO A 120 28.07 19.75 -6.20
C PRO A 120 28.60 20.00 -7.62
N ALA A 121 28.81 18.96 -8.41
CA ALA A 121 29.41 19.05 -9.75
C ALA A 121 28.46 18.51 -10.85
N MET A 122 27.66 17.53 -10.55
CA MET A 122 26.75 16.86 -11.49
C MET A 122 25.58 16.27 -10.75
N LEU A 123 24.59 15.72 -11.47
CA LEU A 123 23.51 14.96 -10.89
C LEU A 123 24.05 13.73 -10.15
N GLU A 124 23.40 13.36 -9.06
CA GLU A 124 23.81 12.19 -8.26
C GLU A 124 22.60 11.39 -7.79
N LEU A 125 22.80 10.07 -7.62
CA LEU A 125 21.94 9.17 -6.86
C LEU A 125 22.63 8.84 -5.54
N VAL A 126 21.91 9.05 -4.42
CA VAL A 126 22.42 8.75 -3.08
C VAL A 126 21.86 7.43 -2.61
N HIS A 127 22.73 6.47 -2.31
CA HIS A 127 22.33 5.11 -1.92
C HIS A 127 21.32 4.46 -2.87
N PRO A 128 21.53 4.50 -4.22
CA PRO A 128 20.60 3.86 -5.13
C PRO A 128 20.49 2.36 -4.86
N GLU A 129 19.32 1.78 -5.13
CA GLU A 129 19.22 0.35 -5.36
C GLU A 129 19.97 0.03 -6.66
N TYR A 130 20.81 -1.01 -6.70
CA TYR A 130 21.53 -1.36 -7.91
C TYR A 130 21.67 -2.87 -8.07
N ARG A 131 21.81 -3.28 -9.33
CA ARG A 131 22.21 -4.65 -9.72
C ARG A 131 23.22 -4.59 -10.84
N ARG A 132 24.09 -5.59 -10.89
CA ARG A 132 25.00 -5.78 -12.01
C ARG A 132 24.22 -6.33 -13.20
N ILE A 133 24.60 -5.88 -14.37
CA ILE A 133 24.10 -6.39 -15.65
C ILE A 133 25.23 -7.17 -16.29
N ASP A 134 24.95 -8.44 -16.61
CA ASP A 134 25.84 -9.25 -17.41
C ASP A 134 25.59 -8.95 -18.90
N GLU A 135 26.65 -8.72 -19.68
CA GLU A 135 26.52 -8.44 -21.13
C GLU A 135 25.91 -9.62 -21.91
N SER A 136 26.01 -10.83 -21.35
CA SER A 136 25.49 -12.05 -21.95
C SER A 136 24.00 -12.31 -21.70
N ALA A 137 23.36 -11.58 -20.77
CA ALA A 137 21.96 -11.78 -20.39
C ALA A 137 21.16 -10.48 -20.56
N VAL A 138 20.18 -10.48 -21.45
CA VAL A 138 19.16 -9.42 -21.49
C VAL A 138 18.40 -9.49 -20.18
N THR A 139 18.73 -8.61 -19.24
CA THR A 139 17.99 -8.53 -17.97
C THR A 139 16.75 -7.69 -18.21
N PRO A 140 15.54 -8.27 -18.19
CA PRO A 140 14.32 -7.51 -18.43
C PRO A 140 14.16 -6.41 -17.38
N VAL A 141 13.52 -5.31 -17.74
CA VAL A 141 12.99 -4.31 -16.80
C VAL A 141 11.82 -4.91 -16.02
N GLU A 142 11.38 -4.23 -14.98
CA GLU A 142 10.16 -4.65 -14.28
C GLU A 142 8.97 -4.61 -15.27
N GLU A 143 8.17 -5.67 -15.29
CA GLU A 143 7.00 -5.76 -16.17
C GLU A 143 5.79 -5.00 -15.63
N HIS A 144 5.84 -4.65 -14.33
CA HIS A 144 4.78 -3.96 -13.60
C HIS A 144 5.35 -2.82 -12.77
N LEU A 145 4.50 -1.86 -12.41
CA LEU A 145 4.87 -0.85 -11.42
C LEU A 145 5.27 -1.53 -10.11
N THR A 146 6.34 -1.06 -9.50
CA THR A 146 6.89 -1.68 -8.28
C THR A 146 6.15 -1.18 -7.04
N PRO A 147 5.43 -2.04 -6.32
CA PRO A 147 4.69 -1.66 -5.12
C PRO A 147 5.61 -1.42 -3.93
N LEU A 148 5.26 -0.44 -3.10
CA LEU A 148 5.82 -0.18 -1.78
C LEU A 148 4.79 -0.50 -0.70
N TYR A 149 5.16 -1.37 0.22
CA TYR A 149 4.28 -1.82 1.30
C TYR A 149 4.60 -1.13 2.61
N PRO A 150 3.62 -0.90 3.50
CA PRO A 150 3.90 -0.59 4.88
C PRO A 150 4.82 -1.64 5.48
N THR A 151 5.93 -1.22 6.09
CA THR A 151 6.92 -2.13 6.67
C THR A 151 7.24 -1.72 8.10
N THR A 152 7.93 -2.62 8.81
CA THR A 152 8.44 -2.38 10.16
C THR A 152 9.94 -2.57 10.19
N GLU A 153 10.55 -2.17 11.29
CA GLU A 153 11.98 -2.39 11.52
C GLU A 153 12.36 -3.87 11.35
N GLY A 154 13.41 -4.12 10.57
CA GLY A 154 13.90 -5.48 10.27
C GLY A 154 13.18 -6.21 9.13
N MET A 155 12.19 -5.58 8.46
CA MET A 155 11.54 -6.13 7.26
C MET A 155 11.86 -5.26 6.04
N ALA A 156 12.77 -5.72 5.17
CA ALA A 156 13.12 -5.01 3.96
C ALA A 156 12.00 -5.12 2.89
N GLN A 157 11.75 -4.03 2.14
CA GLN A 157 10.78 -3.97 1.03
C GLN A 157 10.97 -5.12 0.03
N LYS A 158 12.23 -5.40 -0.34
CA LYS A 158 12.54 -6.49 -1.28
C LYS A 158 12.03 -7.84 -0.79
N ARG A 159 12.16 -8.11 0.51
CA ARG A 159 11.69 -9.37 1.08
C ARG A 159 10.18 -9.46 1.09
N LEU A 160 9.51 -8.37 1.46
CA LEU A 160 8.05 -8.33 1.49
C LEU A 160 7.47 -8.50 0.08
N ARG A 161 8.04 -7.82 -0.92
CA ARG A 161 7.66 -8.04 -2.34
C ARG A 161 7.80 -9.50 -2.76
N GLN A 162 8.91 -10.17 -2.40
CA GLN A 162 9.11 -11.59 -2.70
C GLN A 162 8.07 -12.51 -2.06
N LEU A 163 7.62 -12.19 -0.85
CA LEU A 163 6.56 -12.95 -0.18
C LEU A 163 5.20 -12.72 -0.85
N VAL A 164 4.87 -11.48 -1.17
CA VAL A 164 3.66 -11.13 -1.92
C VAL A 164 3.64 -11.79 -3.29
N GLU A 165 4.76 -11.82 -4.02
CA GLU A 165 4.87 -12.49 -5.31
C GLU A 165 4.54 -13.99 -5.21
N GLN A 166 5.02 -14.67 -4.16
CA GLN A 166 4.65 -16.07 -3.90
C GLN A 166 3.15 -16.20 -3.57
N ALA A 167 2.60 -15.27 -2.78
CA ALA A 167 1.16 -15.25 -2.47
C ALA A 167 0.31 -15.05 -3.75
N LEU A 168 0.73 -14.14 -4.64
CA LEU A 168 0.07 -13.95 -5.93
C LEU A 168 0.18 -15.17 -6.85
N ALA A 169 1.27 -15.93 -6.79
CA ALA A 169 1.40 -17.19 -7.53
C ALA A 169 0.38 -18.23 -7.01
N LEU A 170 0.14 -18.29 -5.70
CA LEU A 170 -0.90 -19.14 -5.12
C LEU A 170 -2.30 -18.63 -5.49
N LEU A 171 -2.51 -17.33 -5.50
CA LEU A 171 -3.77 -16.69 -5.91
C LEU A 171 -4.14 -17.05 -7.36
N ARG A 172 -3.17 -17.07 -8.29
CA ARG A 172 -3.40 -17.44 -9.68
C ARG A 172 -3.77 -18.92 -9.86
N GLN A 173 -3.27 -19.79 -9.00
CA GLN A 173 -3.55 -21.24 -9.03
C GLN A 173 -4.83 -21.61 -8.30
N GLY A 174 -5.27 -20.77 -7.36
CA GLY A 174 -6.44 -21.00 -6.53
C GLY A 174 -7.69 -20.30 -7.08
N LYS A 175 -8.87 -20.76 -6.59
CA LYS A 175 -10.11 -20.00 -6.74
C LYS A 175 -10.36 -19.24 -5.44
N VAL A 176 -10.41 -17.92 -5.54
CA VAL A 176 -10.88 -17.06 -4.45
C VAL A 176 -12.38 -16.93 -4.56
N THR A 177 -13.06 -17.07 -3.44
CA THR A 177 -14.51 -16.84 -3.42
C THR A 177 -14.77 -15.35 -3.48
N ASP A 178 -15.42 -14.91 -4.53
CA ASP A 178 -15.95 -13.55 -4.61
C ASP A 178 -17.35 -13.53 -3.99
N TYR A 179 -17.54 -12.72 -2.97
CA TYR A 179 -18.80 -12.61 -2.24
C TYR A 179 -19.74 -11.56 -2.85
N LEU A 180 -19.24 -10.69 -3.74
CA LEU A 180 -20.08 -9.72 -4.41
C LEU A 180 -20.78 -10.36 -5.62
N PRO A 181 -22.07 -10.11 -5.82
CA PRO A 181 -22.80 -10.59 -6.98
C PRO A 181 -22.16 -10.07 -8.28
N PRO A 182 -22.04 -10.93 -9.34
CA PRO A 182 -21.48 -10.52 -10.62
C PRO A 182 -22.21 -9.33 -11.25
N GLU A 183 -23.53 -9.25 -11.04
CA GLU A 183 -24.37 -8.16 -11.55
C GLU A 183 -23.97 -6.81 -10.95
N LEU A 184 -23.64 -6.79 -9.66
CA LEU A 184 -23.14 -5.58 -8.98
C LEU A 184 -21.78 -5.15 -9.55
N LEU A 185 -20.86 -6.10 -9.74
CA LEU A 185 -19.56 -5.81 -10.32
C LEU A 185 -19.69 -5.21 -11.73
N GLN A 186 -20.59 -5.77 -12.53
CA GLN A 186 -20.86 -5.30 -13.88
C GLN A 186 -21.51 -3.92 -13.91
N GLU A 187 -22.47 -3.65 -13.01
CA GLU A 187 -23.14 -2.35 -12.89
C GLU A 187 -22.16 -1.22 -12.56
N TYR A 188 -21.17 -1.48 -11.69
CA TYR A 188 -20.19 -0.49 -11.28
C TYR A 188 -18.87 -0.55 -12.05
N GLY A 189 -18.73 -1.43 -13.05
CA GLY A 189 -17.50 -1.57 -13.82
C GLY A 189 -16.30 -2.06 -13.01
N LEU A 190 -16.55 -2.86 -11.96
CA LEU A 190 -15.52 -3.31 -11.03
C LEU A 190 -14.99 -4.70 -11.43
N PRO A 191 -13.68 -4.97 -11.24
CA PRO A 191 -13.10 -6.28 -11.46
C PRO A 191 -13.53 -7.29 -10.40
N THR A 192 -13.30 -8.57 -10.65
CA THR A 192 -13.43 -9.63 -9.64
C THR A 192 -12.41 -9.42 -8.52
N LEU A 193 -12.65 -10.02 -7.33
CA LEU A 193 -11.71 -9.94 -6.21
C LEU A 193 -10.31 -10.41 -6.60
N GLN A 194 -10.21 -11.53 -7.33
CA GLN A 194 -8.94 -12.07 -7.79
C GLN A 194 -8.21 -11.09 -8.72
N GLN A 195 -8.91 -10.50 -9.69
CA GLN A 195 -8.35 -9.50 -10.60
C GLN A 195 -7.91 -8.24 -9.83
N ALA A 196 -8.75 -7.74 -8.92
CA ALA A 196 -8.43 -6.56 -8.11
C ALA A 196 -7.14 -6.76 -7.30
N LEU A 197 -6.99 -7.91 -6.63
CA LEU A 197 -5.77 -8.21 -5.87
C LEU A 197 -4.54 -8.31 -6.78
N LEU A 198 -4.66 -8.93 -7.97
CA LEU A 198 -3.55 -9.00 -8.92
C LEU A 198 -3.13 -7.61 -9.40
N GLU A 199 -4.10 -6.78 -9.81
CA GLU A 199 -3.86 -5.45 -10.36
C GLU A 199 -3.29 -4.46 -9.32
N VAL A 200 -3.75 -4.52 -8.06
CA VAL A 200 -3.21 -3.66 -7.00
C VAL A 200 -1.76 -4.02 -6.67
N HIS A 201 -1.38 -5.30 -6.71
CA HIS A 201 -0.02 -5.71 -6.41
C HIS A 201 0.93 -5.65 -7.62
N GLN A 202 0.40 -5.75 -8.83
CA GLN A 202 1.16 -5.75 -10.08
C GLN A 202 0.44 -4.89 -11.14
N PRO A 203 0.33 -3.56 -10.90
CA PRO A 203 -0.31 -2.67 -11.87
C PRO A 203 0.46 -2.64 -13.18
N SER A 204 -0.28 -2.48 -14.28
CA SER A 204 0.31 -2.32 -15.61
C SER A 204 1.25 -1.10 -15.67
N PRO A 205 2.32 -1.14 -16.47
CA PRO A 205 3.18 0.02 -16.74
C PRO A 205 2.43 1.23 -17.31
N GLU A 206 1.32 1.00 -17.99
CA GLU A 206 0.47 2.04 -18.59
C GLU A 206 -0.45 2.72 -17.56
N THR A 207 -0.65 2.11 -16.38
CA THR A 207 -1.50 2.69 -15.34
C THR A 207 -0.88 3.96 -14.80
N PRO A 208 -1.59 5.11 -14.82
CA PRO A 208 -1.09 6.34 -14.26
C PRO A 208 -0.84 6.20 -12.75
N VAL A 209 0.37 6.50 -12.30
CA VAL A 209 0.72 6.41 -10.88
C VAL A 209 -0.16 7.32 -10.02
N THR A 210 -0.62 8.46 -10.57
CA THR A 210 -1.54 9.38 -9.90
C THR A 210 -2.88 8.72 -9.58
N GLU A 211 -3.47 7.96 -10.50
CA GLU A 211 -4.72 7.23 -10.30
C GLU A 211 -4.62 6.23 -9.13
N LEU A 212 -3.47 5.53 -9.04
CA LEU A 212 -3.19 4.62 -7.94
C LEU A 212 -2.95 5.35 -6.61
N LEU A 213 -2.36 6.55 -6.62
CA LEU A 213 -2.11 7.34 -5.41
C LEU A 213 -3.38 7.99 -4.86
N GLU A 214 -4.31 8.36 -5.74
CA GLU A 214 -5.59 8.97 -5.40
C GLU A 214 -6.66 7.91 -5.03
N GLY A 215 -6.38 6.63 -5.25
CA GLY A 215 -7.30 5.53 -4.95
C GLY A 215 -8.44 5.41 -5.97
N GLU A 216 -8.26 5.97 -7.15
CA GLU A 216 -9.29 6.00 -8.22
C GLU A 216 -9.26 4.76 -9.12
N HIS A 217 -8.20 3.95 -9.03
CA HIS A 217 -8.07 2.73 -9.83
C HIS A 217 -9.20 1.72 -9.50
N PRO A 218 -9.88 1.13 -10.51
CA PRO A 218 -11.03 0.23 -10.30
C PRO A 218 -10.75 -0.94 -9.34
N ALA A 219 -9.52 -1.47 -9.35
CA ALA A 219 -9.12 -2.51 -8.42
C ALA A 219 -9.10 -2.04 -6.96
N GLN A 220 -8.65 -0.80 -6.69
CA GLN A 220 -8.67 -0.21 -5.35
C GLN A 220 -10.10 0.11 -4.92
N GLN A 221 -10.92 0.64 -5.82
CA GLN A 221 -12.35 0.89 -5.57
C GLN A 221 -13.10 -0.40 -5.26
N ARG A 222 -12.77 -1.50 -5.95
CA ARG A 222 -13.34 -2.81 -5.68
C ARG A 222 -13.07 -3.29 -4.25
N LEU A 223 -11.80 -3.18 -3.80
CA LEU A 223 -11.41 -3.58 -2.45
C LEU A 223 -12.02 -2.67 -1.39
N ALA A 224 -12.05 -1.35 -1.65
CA ALA A 224 -12.67 -0.38 -0.74
C ALA A 224 -14.19 -0.60 -0.61
N LEU A 225 -14.89 -0.91 -1.71
CA LEU A 225 -16.33 -1.22 -1.67
C LEU A 225 -16.60 -2.45 -0.79
N GLU A 226 -15.81 -3.52 -0.94
CA GLU A 226 -15.98 -4.73 -0.14
C GLU A 226 -15.77 -4.48 1.34
N GLU A 227 -14.72 -3.75 1.72
CA GLU A 227 -14.42 -3.38 3.11
C GLU A 227 -15.54 -2.53 3.72
N LEU A 228 -15.99 -1.49 2.99
CA LEU A 228 -17.08 -0.63 3.45
C LEU A 228 -18.40 -1.39 3.57
N LEU A 229 -18.70 -2.29 2.64
CA LEU A 229 -19.88 -3.12 2.68
C LEU A 229 -19.86 -4.10 3.85
N ALA A 230 -18.71 -4.79 4.06
CA ALA A 230 -18.52 -5.70 5.18
C ALA A 230 -18.68 -4.97 6.52
N HIS A 231 -18.10 -3.78 6.66
CA HIS A 231 -18.25 -2.93 7.84
C HIS A 231 -19.71 -2.52 8.05
N HIS A 232 -20.39 -2.05 6.99
CA HIS A 232 -21.80 -1.66 7.07
C HIS A 232 -22.71 -2.83 7.47
N LEU A 233 -22.50 -4.00 6.87
CA LEU A 233 -23.28 -5.20 7.20
C LEU A 233 -23.04 -5.67 8.64
N SER A 234 -21.80 -5.58 9.13
CA SER A 234 -21.44 -5.89 10.52
C SER A 234 -22.17 -4.98 11.51
N LEU A 235 -22.21 -3.66 11.22
CA LEU A 235 -22.99 -2.71 12.03
C LEU A 235 -24.49 -2.99 11.98
N ARG A 236 -25.05 -3.32 10.82
CA ARG A 236 -26.46 -3.72 10.69
C ARG A 236 -26.78 -4.97 11.49
N GLN A 237 -25.90 -5.98 11.41
CA GLN A 237 -26.05 -7.21 12.16
C GLN A 237 -26.03 -6.96 13.69
N LEU A 238 -25.09 -6.11 14.14
CA LEU A 238 -25.02 -5.72 15.55
C LEU A 238 -26.30 -5.01 16.01
N ARG A 239 -26.77 -4.03 15.22
CA ARG A 239 -28.05 -3.33 15.49
C ARG A 239 -29.21 -4.30 15.57
N HIS A 240 -29.31 -5.24 14.61
CA HIS A 240 -30.36 -6.26 14.62
C HIS A 240 -30.31 -7.13 15.89
N LYS A 241 -29.12 -7.58 16.30
CA LYS A 241 -28.95 -8.34 17.55
C LYS A 241 -29.43 -7.55 18.77
N VAL A 242 -29.08 -6.27 18.86
CA VAL A 242 -29.50 -5.44 20.01
C VAL A 242 -31.00 -5.16 19.99
N GLN A 243 -31.63 -5.02 18.82
CA GLN A 243 -33.07 -4.87 18.68
C GLN A 243 -33.87 -6.10 19.14
N GLN A 244 -33.21 -7.26 19.24
CA GLN A 244 -33.86 -8.47 19.80
C GLN A 244 -33.97 -8.44 21.33
N TYR A 245 -33.23 -7.56 22.02
CA TYR A 245 -33.40 -7.39 23.47
C TYR A 245 -34.68 -6.60 23.75
N ALA A 246 -35.45 -7.10 24.72
CA ALA A 246 -36.62 -6.36 25.19
C ALA A 246 -36.21 -5.14 26.05
N ALA A 247 -36.81 -4.01 25.81
CA ALA A 247 -36.69 -2.82 26.66
C ALA A 247 -38.08 -2.30 27.02
N PRO A 248 -38.24 -1.80 28.23
CA PRO A 248 -39.55 -1.21 28.61
C PRO A 248 -39.79 0.06 27.77
N PRO A 249 -40.95 0.19 27.10
CA PRO A 249 -41.34 1.42 26.42
C PRO A 249 -41.41 2.56 27.42
N LEU A 250 -40.73 3.67 27.09
CA LEU A 250 -40.78 4.89 27.90
C LEU A 250 -41.73 5.88 27.26
N SER A 251 -42.82 6.20 27.98
CA SER A 251 -43.71 7.27 27.54
C SER A 251 -43.07 8.65 27.80
N PRO A 252 -43.10 9.55 26.84
CA PRO A 252 -42.45 10.85 27.00
C PRO A 252 -43.08 11.63 28.17
N PRO A 253 -42.30 12.07 29.14
CA PRO A 253 -42.82 12.83 30.29
C PRO A 253 -43.17 14.25 29.84
N GLY A 254 -44.47 14.55 29.72
CA GLY A 254 -44.95 15.86 29.24
C GLY A 254 -44.47 17.05 30.07
N ARG A 255 -44.58 17.02 31.39
CA ARG A 255 -44.37 18.19 32.24
C ARG A 255 -42.91 18.56 32.49
N LEU A 256 -42.02 17.59 32.72
CA LEU A 256 -40.58 17.86 33.03
C LEU A 256 -39.86 18.42 31.81
N ARG A 257 -40.09 17.82 30.66
CA ARG A 257 -39.49 18.31 29.40
C ARG A 257 -39.99 19.71 29.04
N GLN A 258 -41.27 19.99 29.18
CA GLN A 258 -41.82 21.33 28.94
C GLN A 258 -41.18 22.38 29.86
N LYS A 259 -41.02 22.06 31.16
CA LYS A 259 -40.32 22.93 32.11
C LYS A 259 -38.87 23.15 31.73
N LEU A 260 -38.16 22.09 31.34
CA LEU A 260 -36.78 22.21 30.89
C LEU A 260 -36.64 23.10 29.65
N VAL A 261 -37.45 22.85 28.62
CA VAL A 261 -37.42 23.66 27.39
C VAL A 261 -37.75 25.10 27.66
N ALA A 262 -38.73 25.36 28.54
CA ALA A 262 -39.10 26.73 28.94
C ALA A 262 -38.01 27.46 29.77
N SER A 263 -37.14 26.73 30.46
CA SER A 263 -36.06 27.33 31.26
C SER A 263 -34.79 27.60 30.44
N LEU A 264 -34.74 27.17 29.17
CA LEU A 264 -33.55 27.42 28.32
C LEU A 264 -33.48 28.92 27.96
N PRO A 265 -32.29 29.51 27.96
CA PRO A 265 -32.08 30.92 27.59
C PRO A 265 -32.15 31.16 26.08
N PHE A 266 -32.51 30.13 25.28
CA PHE A 266 -32.65 30.18 23.82
C PHE A 266 -33.83 29.33 23.33
N SER A 267 -34.30 29.60 22.12
CA SER A 267 -35.31 28.76 21.46
C SER A 267 -34.67 27.60 20.71
N LEU A 268 -35.23 26.40 20.83
CA LEU A 268 -34.78 25.24 20.07
C LEU A 268 -34.94 25.46 18.56
N THR A 269 -33.90 25.09 17.80
CA THR A 269 -33.95 25.08 16.34
C THR A 269 -34.93 24.02 15.80
N ASN A 270 -35.34 24.15 14.55
CA ASN A 270 -36.22 23.15 13.92
C ASN A 270 -35.52 21.76 13.85
N ALA A 271 -34.21 21.70 13.64
CA ALA A 271 -33.44 20.46 13.66
C ALA A 271 -33.48 19.78 15.04
N GLN A 272 -33.27 20.54 16.12
CA GLN A 272 -33.35 20.03 17.50
C GLN A 272 -34.76 19.51 17.83
N ARG A 273 -35.82 20.24 17.44
CA ARG A 273 -37.21 19.79 17.64
C ARG A 273 -37.50 18.48 16.88
N ARG A 274 -36.96 18.34 15.66
CA ARG A 274 -37.11 17.11 14.87
C ARG A 274 -36.45 15.93 15.57
N VAL A 275 -35.16 16.09 15.99
CA VAL A 275 -34.42 15.05 16.67
C VAL A 275 -35.09 14.62 17.99
N ILE A 276 -35.62 15.56 18.76
CA ILE A 276 -36.36 15.23 19.99
C ILE A 276 -37.58 14.35 19.68
N LYS A 277 -38.35 14.68 18.62
CA LYS A 277 -39.52 13.85 18.22
C LYS A 277 -39.07 12.44 17.79
N GLU A 278 -37.97 12.32 17.10
CA GLU A 278 -37.43 11.02 16.71
C GLU A 278 -36.98 10.19 17.92
N ILE A 279 -36.34 10.85 18.92
CA ILE A 279 -35.95 10.19 20.18
C ILE A 279 -37.20 9.73 20.94
N ASP A 280 -38.24 10.56 21.04
CA ASP A 280 -39.51 10.19 21.69
C ASP A 280 -40.16 8.95 21.01
N ALA A 281 -40.13 8.91 19.68
CA ALA A 281 -40.67 7.78 18.92
C ALA A 281 -39.84 6.50 19.14
N ASP A 282 -38.52 6.60 19.26
CA ASP A 282 -37.65 5.47 19.54
C ASP A 282 -37.81 4.95 20.98
N LEU A 283 -37.91 5.83 21.95
CA LEU A 283 -38.18 5.48 23.36
C LEU A 283 -39.49 4.75 23.58
N ALA A 284 -40.49 5.02 22.75
CA ALA A 284 -41.81 4.35 22.82
C ALA A 284 -41.78 2.90 22.26
N ARG A 285 -40.70 2.46 21.67
CA ARG A 285 -40.55 1.10 21.11
C ARG A 285 -40.16 0.08 22.18
N PRO A 286 -40.55 -1.22 22.00
CA PRO A 286 -40.25 -2.26 22.99
C PRO A 286 -38.81 -2.84 22.89
N HIS A 287 -37.91 -2.12 22.30
CA HIS A 287 -36.49 -2.51 22.15
C HIS A 287 -35.55 -1.32 22.44
N PRO A 288 -34.29 -1.55 22.80
CA PRO A 288 -33.32 -0.48 23.10
C PRO A 288 -33.14 0.49 21.95
N MET A 289 -33.14 1.77 22.26
CA MET A 289 -32.80 2.82 21.32
C MET A 289 -31.31 2.76 21.01
N GLN A 290 -30.94 2.79 19.71
CA GLN A 290 -29.58 2.87 19.21
C GLN A 290 -29.43 4.08 18.29
N ARG A 291 -28.77 5.11 18.82
CA ARG A 291 -28.40 6.31 18.04
C ARG A 291 -26.97 6.69 18.34
#